data_8f0161e5374049ff4c8188dcc77c623d
#
_entry.id   8f0161e5374049ff4c8188dcc77c623d
#
_cell.length_a   1.000
_cell.length_b   1.000
_cell.length_c   1.000
_cell.angle_alpha   90.00
_cell.angle_beta   90.00
_cell.angle_gamma   90.00
#
_symmetry.space_group_name_H-M   'P 1'
#
loop_
_entity.id
_entity.type
_entity.pdbx_description
1 polymer ?
#
loop_
_entity_poly.entity_id
_entity_poly.type
_entity_poly.pdbx_seq_one_letter_code
_entity_poly.pdbx_strand_id
1 'polypeptide(L)'
;MRKPQSGFTLIELMACLAIVTLIAGIGGPSLNRLLRQHRAGTALNALTADLALARVAAISRGKAVTACPSRDAATCMDDLDWTEGWLVFVDGDNDRRLGAGEQVLATQQASRTPGLQLRSTAGRASLRYLPSGFSYGSNATITACLDGRAYGALVVNNAGRVRVERAIGAVLCAPPQG
;
A
#
# COMPACT_ATOMS: atom_id res chain seq x y z
N MET A 1 23.97 -18.65 -55.42
CA MET A 1 24.03 -19.77 -54.46
C MET A 1 22.87 -19.61 -53.48
N ARG A 2 21.87 -20.47 -53.56
CA ARG A 2 20.72 -20.50 -52.58
C ARG A 2 21.19 -21.32 -51.37
N LYS A 3 21.18 -20.70 -50.20
CA LYS A 3 21.44 -21.43 -48.92
C LYS A 3 20.27 -22.42 -48.69
N PRO A 4 20.53 -23.65 -48.29
CA PRO A 4 19.50 -24.58 -47.93
C PRO A 4 18.73 -24.03 -46.74
N GLN A 5 17.41 -23.90 -46.84
CA GLN A 5 16.53 -23.58 -45.72
C GLN A 5 16.30 -24.87 -44.93
N SER A 6 16.92 -24.98 -43.76
CA SER A 6 16.63 -26.06 -42.81
C SER A 6 15.31 -25.73 -42.10
N GLY A 7 14.29 -26.53 -42.28
CA GLY A 7 13.03 -26.44 -41.52
C GLY A 7 13.17 -27.21 -40.20
N PHE A 8 12.37 -26.80 -39.19
CA PHE A 8 12.27 -27.51 -37.92
C PHE A 8 11.56 -28.88 -38.12
N THR A 9 12.01 -29.87 -37.39
CA THR A 9 11.36 -31.18 -37.40
C THR A 9 10.17 -31.19 -36.42
N LEU A 10 9.17 -32.04 -36.66
CA LEU A 10 8.02 -32.17 -35.76
C LEU A 10 8.44 -32.54 -34.34
N ILE A 11 9.44 -33.41 -34.20
CA ILE A 11 9.94 -33.86 -32.89
C ILE A 11 10.62 -32.72 -32.12
N GLU A 12 11.32 -31.86 -32.82
CA GLU A 12 11.97 -30.68 -32.23
C GLU A 12 10.92 -29.68 -31.70
N LEU A 13 9.84 -29.45 -32.44
CA LEU A 13 8.73 -28.62 -31.98
C LEU A 13 8.03 -29.23 -30.75
N MET A 14 7.78 -30.54 -30.74
CA MET A 14 7.20 -31.23 -29.59
C MET A 14 8.10 -31.15 -28.36
N ALA A 15 9.42 -31.33 -28.52
CA ALA A 15 10.38 -31.19 -27.43
C ALA A 15 10.40 -29.77 -26.85
N CYS A 16 10.40 -28.76 -27.72
CA CYS A 16 10.36 -27.35 -27.28
C CYS A 16 9.07 -27.03 -26.51
N LEU A 17 7.91 -27.48 -27.02
CA LEU A 17 6.63 -27.27 -26.33
C LEU A 17 6.57 -28.00 -24.97
N ALA A 18 7.12 -29.22 -24.88
CA ALA A 18 7.19 -29.94 -23.62
C ALA A 18 8.06 -29.19 -22.57
N ILE A 19 9.19 -28.66 -22.99
CA ILE A 19 10.07 -27.88 -22.10
C ILE A 19 9.38 -26.59 -21.67
N VAL A 20 8.75 -25.85 -22.58
CA VAL A 20 8.04 -24.60 -22.27
C VAL A 20 6.90 -24.85 -21.29
N THR A 21 6.11 -25.91 -21.47
CA THR A 21 5.01 -26.24 -20.54
C THR A 21 5.50 -26.62 -19.14
N LEU A 22 6.64 -27.36 -19.05
CA LEU A 22 7.26 -27.65 -17.75
C LEU A 22 7.74 -26.39 -17.05
N ILE A 23 8.44 -25.49 -17.74
CA ILE A 23 8.93 -24.23 -17.18
C ILE A 23 7.76 -23.34 -16.76
N ALA A 24 6.71 -23.21 -17.57
CA ALA A 24 5.53 -22.42 -17.26
C ALA A 24 4.76 -22.98 -16.04
N GLY A 25 4.68 -24.29 -15.91
CA GLY A 25 4.01 -24.95 -14.79
C GLY A 25 4.70 -24.71 -13.43
N ILE A 26 6.03 -24.65 -13.40
CA ILE A 26 6.80 -24.43 -12.18
C ILE A 26 6.98 -22.92 -11.90
N GLY A 27 7.19 -22.13 -12.94
CA GLY A 27 7.49 -20.69 -12.83
C GLY A 27 6.27 -19.82 -12.52
N GLY A 28 5.09 -20.18 -13.03
CA GLY A 28 3.89 -19.37 -12.91
C GLY A 28 3.45 -19.04 -11.48
N PRO A 29 3.36 -20.01 -10.56
CA PRO A 29 2.96 -19.75 -9.16
C PRO A 29 3.95 -18.87 -8.41
N SER A 30 5.26 -19.05 -8.63
CA SER A 30 6.30 -18.28 -7.96
C SER A 30 6.31 -16.82 -8.43
N LEU A 31 6.09 -16.57 -9.71
CA LEU A 31 6.01 -15.23 -10.28
C LEU A 31 4.80 -14.47 -9.74
N ASN A 32 3.63 -15.10 -9.62
CA ASN A 32 2.43 -14.49 -9.05
C ASN A 32 2.65 -14.06 -7.58
N ARG A 33 3.34 -14.88 -6.79
CA ARG A 33 3.70 -14.54 -5.41
C ARG A 33 4.64 -13.32 -5.36
N LEU A 34 5.65 -13.29 -6.21
CA LEU A 34 6.59 -12.17 -6.30
C LEU A 34 5.88 -10.88 -6.69
N LEU A 35 4.99 -10.91 -7.69
CA LEU A 35 4.21 -9.76 -8.11
C LEU A 35 3.31 -9.22 -6.99
N ARG A 36 2.65 -10.10 -6.23
CA ARG A 36 1.82 -9.67 -5.08
C ARG A 36 2.66 -9.04 -3.97
N GLN A 37 3.82 -9.61 -3.66
CA GLN A 37 4.76 -9.02 -2.69
C GLN A 37 5.25 -7.63 -3.14
N HIS A 38 5.58 -7.50 -4.43
CA HIS A 38 5.99 -6.22 -5.00
C HIS A 38 4.88 -5.17 -4.88
N ARG A 39 3.62 -5.53 -5.16
CA ARG A 39 2.47 -4.63 -5.03
C ARG A 39 2.21 -4.22 -3.57
N ALA A 40 2.39 -5.13 -2.60
CA ALA A 40 2.30 -4.80 -1.19
C ALA A 40 3.37 -3.78 -0.77
N GLY A 41 4.60 -3.97 -1.23
CA GLY A 41 5.68 -2.99 -1.03
C GLY A 41 5.38 -1.64 -1.67
N THR A 42 4.83 -1.63 -2.88
CA THR A 42 4.43 -0.40 -3.57
C THR A 42 3.35 0.36 -2.78
N ALA A 43 2.35 -0.33 -2.24
CA ALA A 43 1.30 0.30 -1.43
C ALA A 43 1.86 0.95 -0.15
N LEU A 44 2.76 0.26 0.57
CA LEU A 44 3.45 0.85 1.74
C LEU A 44 4.31 2.05 1.37
N ASN A 45 5.02 2.00 0.25
CA ASN A 45 5.84 3.11 -0.23
C ASN A 45 4.99 4.31 -0.64
N ALA A 46 3.86 4.10 -1.31
CA ALA A 46 2.92 5.15 -1.66
C ALA A 46 2.36 5.85 -0.42
N LEU A 47 1.89 5.06 0.57
CA LEU A 47 1.40 5.62 1.83
C LEU A 47 2.50 6.37 2.58
N THR A 48 3.75 5.87 2.57
CA THR A 48 4.89 6.56 3.17
C THR A 48 5.14 7.92 2.52
N ALA A 49 5.08 7.99 1.20
CA ALA A 49 5.27 9.23 0.45
C ALA A 49 4.15 10.24 0.74
N ASP A 50 2.90 9.79 0.79
CA ASP A 50 1.75 10.64 1.05
C ASP A 50 1.73 11.15 2.50
N LEU A 51 2.17 10.34 3.48
CA LEU A 51 2.33 10.79 4.87
C LEU A 51 3.51 11.77 5.04
N ALA A 52 4.58 11.58 4.28
CA ALA A 52 5.68 12.55 4.23
C ALA A 52 5.22 13.88 3.62
N LEU A 53 4.43 13.83 2.53
CA LEU A 53 3.78 15.00 1.92
C LEU A 53 2.86 15.70 2.93
N ALA A 54 2.02 14.95 3.66
CA ALA A 54 1.13 15.48 4.69
C ALA A 54 1.90 16.28 5.74
N ARG A 55 3.01 15.72 6.23
CA ARG A 55 3.87 16.39 7.21
C ARG A 55 4.48 17.69 6.68
N VAL A 56 5.06 17.64 5.48
CA VAL A 56 5.66 18.82 4.84
C VAL A 56 4.60 19.88 4.58
N ALA A 57 3.41 19.49 4.12
CA ALA A 57 2.31 20.41 3.89
C ALA A 57 1.80 21.06 5.19
N ALA A 58 1.72 20.29 6.29
CA ALA A 58 1.33 20.83 7.59
C ALA A 58 2.31 21.93 8.07
N ILE A 59 3.61 21.68 7.95
CA ILE A 59 4.65 22.64 8.35
C ILE A 59 4.63 23.87 7.44
N SER A 60 4.60 23.68 6.11
CA SER A 60 4.72 24.79 5.16
C SER A 60 3.47 25.68 5.13
N ARG A 61 2.30 25.12 5.38
CA ARG A 61 1.03 25.87 5.39
C ARG A 61 0.63 26.42 6.76
N GLY A 62 1.29 25.97 7.82
CA GLY A 62 0.92 26.34 9.19
C GLY A 62 -0.48 25.86 9.59
N LYS A 63 -0.99 24.79 8.96
CA LYS A 63 -2.32 24.20 9.21
C LYS A 63 -2.19 22.71 9.44
N ALA A 64 -3.14 22.15 10.18
CA ALA A 64 -3.18 20.69 10.32
C ALA A 64 -3.44 20.03 8.97
N VAL A 65 -2.87 18.84 8.77
CA VAL A 65 -3.09 17.99 7.60
C VAL A 65 -3.43 16.61 8.10
N THR A 66 -4.55 16.08 7.64
CA THR A 66 -5.06 14.76 8.02
C THR A 66 -4.99 13.80 6.84
N ALA A 67 -4.57 12.57 7.13
CA ALA A 67 -4.66 11.42 6.25
C ALA A 67 -5.66 10.43 6.84
N CYS A 68 -6.59 9.93 6.04
CA CYS A 68 -7.61 8.97 6.45
C CYS A 68 -7.87 7.92 5.37
N PRO A 69 -8.33 6.71 5.74
CA PRO A 69 -8.80 5.75 4.76
C PRO A 69 -10.02 6.29 4.01
N SER A 70 -10.10 5.97 2.70
CA SER A 70 -11.18 6.43 1.83
C SER A 70 -11.36 5.46 0.66
N ARG A 71 -12.63 5.17 0.32
CA ARG A 71 -12.99 4.34 -0.85
C ARG A 71 -13.26 5.15 -2.10
N ASP A 72 -13.76 6.36 -1.90
CA ASP A 72 -14.28 7.25 -2.95
C ASP A 72 -13.35 8.43 -3.25
N ALA A 73 -12.24 8.55 -2.53
CA ALA A 73 -11.31 9.68 -2.57
C ALA A 73 -11.97 11.05 -2.24
N ALA A 74 -13.13 11.02 -1.60
CA ALA A 74 -13.92 12.20 -1.28
C ALA A 74 -14.36 12.25 0.20
N THR A 75 -14.45 11.09 0.87
CA THR A 75 -14.88 11.01 2.27
C THR A 75 -13.92 10.17 3.10
N CYS A 76 -13.69 10.58 4.34
CA CYS A 76 -12.95 9.77 5.32
C CYS A 76 -13.85 8.65 5.85
N MET A 77 -13.33 7.42 5.86
CA MET A 77 -13.96 6.33 6.59
C MET A 77 -13.52 6.36 8.06
N ASP A 78 -14.45 6.10 8.96
CA ASP A 78 -14.14 5.88 10.38
C ASP A 78 -13.83 4.39 10.62
N ASP A 79 -12.83 3.89 9.89
CA ASP A 79 -12.38 2.50 9.91
C ASP A 79 -10.85 2.45 10.03
N LEU A 80 -10.35 1.27 10.40
CA LEU A 80 -8.92 0.97 10.49
C LEU A 80 -8.36 0.41 9.18
N ASP A 81 -9.20 0.19 8.19
CA ASP A 81 -8.85 -0.44 6.92
C ASP A 81 -8.47 0.60 5.86
N TRP A 82 -7.19 0.63 5.49
CA TRP A 82 -6.60 1.48 4.47
C TRP A 82 -6.45 0.76 3.12
N THR A 83 -6.94 -0.47 3.02
CA THR A 83 -6.79 -1.31 1.83
C THR A 83 -7.49 -0.72 0.61
N GLU A 84 -8.68 -0.13 0.82
CA GLU A 84 -9.50 0.45 -0.24
C GLU A 84 -8.94 1.78 -0.77
N GLY A 85 -7.99 2.37 -0.07
CA GLY A 85 -7.37 3.63 -0.43
C GLY A 85 -7.35 4.63 0.72
N TRP A 86 -6.85 5.81 0.44
CA TRP A 86 -6.76 6.91 1.40
C TRP A 86 -6.79 8.27 0.70
N LEU A 87 -7.06 9.29 1.48
CA LEU A 87 -6.92 10.68 1.08
C LEU A 87 -6.10 11.46 2.11
N VAL A 88 -5.45 12.53 1.65
CA VAL A 88 -4.68 13.48 2.46
C VAL A 88 -5.22 14.86 2.16
N PHE A 89 -5.57 15.63 3.17
CA PHE A 89 -6.18 16.94 3.01
C PHE A 89 -5.76 17.92 4.10
N VAL A 90 -5.91 19.22 3.83
CA VAL A 90 -5.69 20.28 4.81
C VAL A 90 -6.92 20.36 5.70
N ASP A 91 -6.76 19.96 6.95
CA ASP A 91 -7.79 19.87 7.99
C ASP A 91 -7.82 21.20 8.77
N GLY A 92 -8.57 22.15 8.22
CA GLY A 92 -8.54 23.54 8.70
C GLY A 92 -9.28 23.76 10.00
N ASP A 93 -10.35 23.02 10.25
CA ASP A 93 -11.18 23.06 11.47
C ASP A 93 -10.80 21.99 12.51
N ASN A 94 -9.87 21.08 12.16
CA ASN A 94 -9.36 20.03 13.01
C ASN A 94 -10.38 18.95 13.40
N ASP A 95 -11.39 18.70 12.56
CA ASP A 95 -12.43 17.71 12.81
C ASP A 95 -12.07 16.31 12.30
N ARG A 96 -10.97 16.18 11.53
CA ARG A 96 -10.47 14.96 10.89
C ARG A 96 -11.39 14.40 9.80
N ARG A 97 -12.25 15.23 9.24
CA ARG A 97 -13.13 14.91 8.13
C ARG A 97 -12.90 15.90 7.00
N LEU A 98 -13.02 15.43 5.77
CA LEU A 98 -12.90 16.34 4.63
C LEU A 98 -14.16 17.20 4.56
N GLY A 99 -14.04 18.47 4.90
CA GLY A 99 -15.07 19.47 4.85
C GLY A 99 -15.17 20.20 3.51
N ALA A 100 -16.29 20.91 3.30
CA ALA A 100 -16.48 21.76 2.13
C ALA A 100 -15.45 22.90 2.13
N GLY A 101 -14.69 23.04 1.04
CA GLY A 101 -13.66 24.08 0.89
C GLY A 101 -12.28 23.68 1.42
N GLU A 102 -12.12 22.52 1.99
CA GLU A 102 -10.82 22.00 2.36
C GLU A 102 -10.08 21.43 1.15
N GLN A 103 -8.77 21.63 1.14
CA GLN A 103 -7.94 21.24 0.00
C GLN A 103 -7.44 19.80 0.15
N VAL A 104 -7.80 18.94 -0.79
CA VAL A 104 -7.20 17.63 -0.95
C VAL A 104 -5.80 17.79 -1.56
N LEU A 105 -4.81 17.14 -0.95
CA LEU A 105 -3.41 17.17 -1.35
C LEU A 105 -3.00 15.93 -2.12
N ALA A 106 -3.51 14.77 -1.70
CA ALA A 106 -3.25 13.50 -2.35
C ALA A 106 -4.44 12.56 -2.15
N THR A 107 -4.64 11.71 -3.13
CA THR A 107 -5.60 10.59 -3.06
C THR A 107 -4.95 9.35 -3.64
N GLN A 108 -5.15 8.22 -3.01
CA GLN A 108 -4.76 6.92 -3.51
C GLN A 108 -5.97 6.00 -3.50
N GLN A 109 -6.27 5.42 -4.64
CA GLN A 109 -7.32 4.40 -4.72
C GLN A 109 -6.75 3.01 -4.47
N ALA A 110 -7.64 2.09 -4.11
CA ALA A 110 -7.32 0.71 -3.77
C ALA A 110 -6.31 0.06 -4.70
N SER A 111 -5.28 -0.49 -4.11
CA SER A 111 -4.49 -1.51 -4.79
C SER A 111 -5.32 -2.79 -4.80
N ARG A 112 -5.97 -3.11 -5.94
CA ARG A 112 -6.75 -4.35 -6.11
C ARG A 112 -5.84 -5.59 -6.14
N THR A 113 -4.97 -5.69 -5.14
CA THR A 113 -4.09 -6.84 -4.98
C THR A 113 -4.81 -7.88 -4.12
N PRO A 114 -5.17 -9.03 -4.68
CA PRO A 114 -5.84 -10.08 -3.91
C PRO A 114 -5.02 -10.47 -2.68
N GLY A 115 -5.68 -10.55 -1.52
CA GLY A 115 -5.06 -10.95 -0.26
C GLY A 115 -4.24 -9.87 0.44
N LEU A 116 -4.10 -8.66 -0.13
CA LEU A 116 -3.47 -7.52 0.54
C LEU A 116 -4.48 -6.84 1.46
N GLN A 117 -4.07 -6.56 2.69
CA GLN A 117 -4.78 -5.75 3.67
C GLN A 117 -3.81 -4.74 4.29
N LEU A 118 -4.25 -3.51 4.46
CA LEU A 118 -3.54 -2.45 5.17
C LEU A 118 -4.38 -2.04 6.37
N ARG A 119 -3.93 -2.34 7.58
CA ARG A 119 -4.71 -2.05 8.78
C ARG A 119 -3.92 -1.23 9.79
N SER A 120 -4.53 -0.17 10.30
CA SER A 120 -3.96 0.64 11.36
C SER A 120 -4.22 0.05 12.75
N THR A 121 -3.43 0.50 13.71
CA THR A 121 -3.60 0.19 15.14
C THR A 121 -4.98 0.59 15.63
N ALA A 122 -5.58 -0.19 16.51
CA ALA A 122 -6.89 0.08 17.12
C ALA A 122 -6.99 1.52 17.67
N GLY A 123 -8.11 2.19 17.39
CA GLY A 123 -8.34 3.57 17.78
C GLY A 123 -7.57 4.62 16.95
N ARG A 124 -7.01 4.23 15.81
CA ARG A 124 -6.25 5.11 14.91
C ARG A 124 -6.80 5.07 13.49
N ALA A 125 -8.04 5.48 13.32
CA ALA A 125 -8.68 5.56 12.00
C ALA A 125 -8.07 6.63 11.09
N SER A 126 -7.49 7.69 11.66
CA SER A 126 -6.83 8.75 10.91
C SER A 126 -5.49 9.16 11.51
N LEU A 127 -4.62 9.71 10.68
CA LEU A 127 -3.32 10.26 11.04
C LEU A 127 -3.31 11.76 10.78
N ARG A 128 -3.02 12.58 11.80
CA ARG A 128 -2.97 14.04 11.68
C ARG A 128 -1.60 14.57 12.02
N TYR A 129 -1.10 15.43 11.15
CA TYR A 129 0.11 16.22 11.35
C TYR A 129 -0.27 17.65 11.76
N LEU A 130 0.32 18.12 12.83
CA LEU A 130 0.18 19.49 13.30
C LEU A 130 1.12 20.43 12.51
N PRO A 131 0.91 21.78 12.56
CA PRO A 131 1.82 22.75 11.96
C PRO A 131 3.28 22.61 12.40
N SER A 132 3.51 22.07 13.58
CA SER A 132 4.85 21.76 14.12
C SER A 132 5.50 20.52 13.48
N GLY A 133 4.78 19.79 12.63
CA GLY A 133 5.22 18.53 12.04
C GLY A 133 5.13 17.31 12.98
N PHE A 134 4.60 17.49 14.19
CA PHE A 134 4.32 16.41 15.14
C PHE A 134 2.98 15.73 14.82
N SER A 135 2.82 14.48 15.24
CA SER A 135 1.61 13.67 15.09
C SER A 135 1.09 13.19 16.44
N TYR A 136 0.96 14.12 17.40
CA TYR A 136 0.47 13.78 18.74
C TYR A 136 -0.96 13.25 18.72
N GLY A 137 -1.20 12.15 19.44
CA GLY A 137 -2.51 11.50 19.50
C GLY A 137 -2.94 10.81 18.20
N SER A 138 -2.04 10.76 17.21
CA SER A 138 -2.25 10.08 15.93
C SER A 138 -1.11 9.14 15.54
N ASN A 139 -0.19 8.85 16.48
CA ASN A 139 0.82 7.83 16.26
C ASN A 139 0.15 6.48 16.02
N ALA A 140 0.56 5.79 14.96
CA ALA A 140 -0.03 4.52 14.56
C ALA A 140 0.97 3.62 13.86
N THR A 141 0.66 2.34 13.87
CA THR A 141 1.31 1.35 13.00
C THR A 141 0.28 0.88 11.99
N ILE A 142 0.59 1.02 10.70
CA ILE A 142 -0.23 0.45 9.63
C ILE A 142 0.48 -0.79 9.13
N THR A 143 -0.11 -1.95 9.40
CA THR A 143 0.44 -3.25 9.01
C THR A 143 -0.08 -3.65 7.65
N ALA A 144 0.83 -3.99 6.75
CA ALA A 144 0.50 -4.62 5.48
C ALA A 144 0.52 -6.14 5.67
N CYS A 145 -0.61 -6.76 5.41
CA CYS A 145 -0.82 -8.19 5.46
C CYS A 145 -1.02 -8.72 4.04
N LEU A 146 -0.34 -9.79 3.69
CA LEU A 146 -0.51 -10.48 2.42
C LEU A 146 -0.84 -11.94 2.68
N ASP A 147 -2.01 -12.39 2.23
CA ASP A 147 -2.52 -13.75 2.48
C ASP A 147 -2.48 -14.13 3.98
N GLY A 148 -2.90 -13.22 4.87
CA GLY A 148 -2.95 -13.43 6.32
C GLY A 148 -1.61 -13.38 7.05
N ARG A 149 -0.52 -13.03 6.36
CA ARG A 149 0.82 -12.89 6.96
C ARG A 149 1.32 -11.45 6.85
N ALA A 150 1.97 -10.96 7.90
CA ALA A 150 2.56 -9.63 7.87
C ALA A 150 3.69 -9.59 6.84
N TYR A 151 3.57 -8.67 5.89
CA TYR A 151 4.58 -8.35 4.89
C TYR A 151 5.54 -7.27 5.41
N GLY A 152 4.99 -6.27 6.07
CA GLY A 152 5.71 -5.14 6.64
C GLY A 152 4.77 -4.21 7.38
N ALA A 153 5.31 -3.21 8.03
CA ALA A 153 4.55 -2.22 8.74
C ALA A 153 5.11 -0.81 8.52
N LEU A 154 4.23 0.15 8.42
CA LEU A 154 4.54 1.57 8.44
C LEU A 154 4.26 2.10 9.84
N VAL A 155 5.25 2.70 10.47
CA VAL A 155 5.15 3.24 11.82
C VAL A 155 5.27 4.75 11.78
N VAL A 156 4.28 5.44 12.32
CA VAL A 156 4.31 6.89 12.56
C VAL A 156 4.44 7.13 14.06
N ASN A 157 5.48 7.81 14.48
CA ASN A 157 5.68 8.16 15.88
C ASN A 157 5.13 9.58 16.22
N ASN A 158 5.07 9.93 17.49
CA ASN A 158 4.59 11.24 17.92
C ASN A 158 5.39 12.41 17.34
N ALA A 159 6.67 12.22 17.01
CA ALA A 159 7.49 13.23 16.32
C ALA A 159 7.14 13.37 14.82
N GLY A 160 6.14 12.65 14.35
CA GLY A 160 5.67 12.68 12.95
C GLY A 160 6.62 12.02 11.96
N ARG A 161 7.58 11.22 12.44
CA ARG A 161 8.47 10.46 11.55
C ARG A 161 7.79 9.19 11.09
N VAL A 162 7.87 8.96 9.79
CA VAL A 162 7.40 7.73 9.15
C VAL A 162 8.58 6.82 8.91
N ARG A 163 8.44 5.54 9.25
CA ARG A 163 9.41 4.50 8.92
C ARG A 163 8.70 3.24 8.48
N VAL A 164 9.30 2.51 7.55
CA VAL A 164 8.82 1.20 7.13
C VAL A 164 9.67 0.13 7.79
N GLU A 165 9.02 -0.78 8.48
CA GLU A 165 9.63 -1.96 9.08
C GLU A 165 9.25 -3.19 8.25
N ARG A 166 10.23 -4.02 7.92
CA ARG A 166 9.94 -5.32 7.30
C ARG A 166 9.49 -6.30 8.38
N ALA A 167 8.51 -7.12 8.09
CA ALA A 167 8.09 -8.16 9.01
C ALA A 167 9.25 -9.17 9.19
N ILE A 168 9.71 -9.30 10.42
CA ILE A 168 10.70 -10.31 10.79
C ILE A 168 9.92 -11.52 11.35
N GLY A 169 9.94 -12.62 10.59
CA GLY A 169 9.25 -13.85 10.97
C GLY A 169 7.81 -13.98 10.47
N ALA A 170 7.20 -15.12 10.76
CA ALA A 170 5.82 -15.43 10.35
C ALA A 170 4.80 -14.85 11.35
N VAL A 171 4.73 -13.52 11.45
CA VAL A 171 3.68 -12.87 12.23
C VAL A 171 2.36 -13.03 11.48
N LEU A 172 1.38 -13.67 12.12
CA LEU A 172 0.02 -13.77 11.59
C LEU A 172 -0.68 -12.42 11.80
N CYS A 173 -1.34 -11.96 10.77
CA CYS A 173 -2.22 -10.81 10.88
C CYS A 173 -3.52 -11.21 11.58
N ALA A 174 -4.06 -10.31 12.41
CA ALA A 174 -5.38 -10.51 12.96
C ALA A 174 -6.41 -10.66 11.83
N PRO A 175 -7.38 -11.59 11.93
CA PRO A 175 -8.45 -11.69 10.95
C PRO A 175 -9.24 -10.37 10.90
N PRO A 176 -9.86 -10.02 9.76
CA PRO A 176 -10.72 -8.87 9.68
C PRO A 176 -11.84 -9.04 10.72
N GLN A 177 -11.97 -8.09 11.61
CA GLN A 177 -13.11 -8.03 12.50
C GLN A 177 -14.28 -7.52 11.65
N GLY A 178 -15.24 -8.43 11.39
CA GLY A 178 -16.47 -8.14 10.67
C GLY A 178 -17.36 -7.18 11.45
#